data_6a04524a849fed3dc3516511fa7744a2
#
_entry.id   6a04524a849fed3dc3516511fa7744a2
#
_cell.length_a   1.000
_cell.length_b   1.000
_cell.length_c   1.000
_cell.angle_alpha   90.00
_cell.angle_beta   90.00
_cell.angle_gamma   90.00
#
_symmetry.space_group_name_H-M   'P 1'
#
loop_
_entity.id
_entity.type
_entity.pdbx_description
1 polymer ?
#
loop_
_entity_poly.entity_id
_entity_poly.type
_entity_poly.pdbx_seq_one_letter_code
_entity_poly.pdbx_strand_id
1 'polypeptide(L)'
;LPIVMGVSFAFLPALQAMGASGFSFGALLGGEIVGGAVAVLFGLAYSKIKWLFPPVVTGTVIFSIGVSLYPTAVKYMAGGMGTPLWGTPQAWCVALITFAVVFALANFGKGTLKLGSVFFGMIVGMIVSIPFGMIDFSSVATAQVFALPKLMPYALEFDPEVCITLAVVFPMVAIQVIGDVSAACLGSIDRMPTERELSGAIVSQGLTSMVGGLLGGLPTSALGQNVGIICSNKVVNKWVFVIIAAVFAIAGLFPQLSAVLSAIPQPVIGGATVGVFGTITMNGVRMFTREGLTQRTTTIVGTSVVFGLGIWMASGCLAGEGMPTWVSTVIGSNAVTP
;
A
#
# COMPACT_ATOMS: atom_id res chain seq x y z
N LEU A 1 -7.01 9.84 17.48
CA LEU A 1 -7.61 10.25 16.22
C LEU A 1 -8.06 8.99 15.45
N PRO A 2 -9.31 8.93 14.95
CA PRO A 2 -9.75 7.83 14.09
C PRO A 2 -9.10 7.98 12.71
N ILE A 3 -8.63 6.85 12.14
CA ILE A 3 -8.04 6.76 10.80
C ILE A 3 -8.56 5.49 10.13
N VAL A 4 -8.71 5.50 8.80
CA VAL A 4 -9.11 4.31 8.06
C VAL A 4 -7.87 3.50 7.72
N MET A 5 -7.91 2.22 8.07
CA MET A 5 -6.92 1.23 7.66
C MET A 5 -7.51 0.31 6.60
N GLY A 6 -6.68 -0.10 5.67
CA GLY A 6 -7.06 -1.03 4.61
C GLY A 6 -5.83 -1.66 3.99
N VAL A 7 -6.04 -2.56 3.02
CA VAL A 7 -4.93 -3.19 2.29
C VAL A 7 -4.03 -2.12 1.69
N SER A 8 -2.73 -2.21 1.96
CA SER A 8 -1.78 -1.16 1.63
C SER A 8 -0.87 -1.55 0.48
N PHE A 9 -0.71 -0.63 -0.45
CA PHE A 9 0.27 -0.75 -1.54
C PHE A 9 1.72 -0.81 -1.05
N ALA A 10 2.01 -0.37 0.19
CA ALA A 10 3.35 -0.44 0.75
C ALA A 10 3.88 -1.88 0.91
N PHE A 11 2.99 -2.86 1.06
CA PHE A 11 3.36 -4.28 1.10
C PHE A 11 3.46 -4.92 -0.30
N LEU A 12 2.96 -4.25 -1.34
CA LEU A 12 2.81 -4.83 -2.67
C LEU A 12 4.14 -5.32 -3.29
N PRO A 13 5.26 -4.57 -3.21
CA PRO A 13 6.54 -5.05 -3.74
C PRO A 13 7.00 -6.34 -3.07
N ALA A 14 6.89 -6.42 -1.75
CA ALA A 14 7.24 -7.61 -0.97
C ALA A 14 6.36 -8.81 -1.35
N LEU A 15 5.04 -8.62 -1.41
CA LEU A 15 4.10 -9.68 -1.78
C LEU A 15 4.30 -10.16 -3.22
N GLN A 16 4.58 -9.25 -4.16
CA GLN A 16 4.87 -9.61 -5.55
C GLN A 16 6.18 -10.38 -5.69
N ALA A 17 7.23 -9.99 -4.96
CA ALA A 17 8.51 -10.67 -4.96
C ALA A 17 8.36 -12.11 -4.42
N MET A 18 7.69 -12.28 -3.27
CA MET A 18 7.42 -13.59 -2.68
C MET A 18 6.54 -14.46 -3.59
N GLY A 19 5.50 -13.90 -4.21
CA GLY A 19 4.68 -14.60 -5.19
C GLY A 19 5.47 -15.03 -6.42
N ALA A 20 6.37 -14.21 -6.92
CA ALA A 20 7.26 -14.55 -8.04
C ALA A 20 8.29 -15.64 -7.68
N SER A 21 8.69 -15.73 -6.41
CA SER A 21 9.56 -16.80 -5.88
C SER A 21 8.82 -18.12 -5.66
N GLY A 22 7.50 -18.18 -5.91
CA GLY A 22 6.70 -19.40 -5.85
C GLY A 22 6.18 -19.77 -4.46
N PHE A 23 6.26 -18.89 -3.48
CA PHE A 23 5.66 -19.13 -2.16
C PHE A 23 4.14 -19.26 -2.24
N SER A 24 3.58 -20.17 -1.43
CA SER A 24 2.14 -20.38 -1.36
C SER A 24 1.44 -19.18 -0.73
N PHE A 25 0.16 -18.99 -1.07
CA PHE A 25 -0.63 -17.93 -0.41
C PHE A 25 -0.77 -18.19 1.09
N GLY A 26 -0.78 -19.45 1.53
CA GLY A 26 -0.76 -19.84 2.94
C GLY A 26 0.51 -19.36 3.67
N ALA A 27 1.67 -19.43 3.02
CA ALA A 27 2.92 -18.90 3.57
C ALA A 27 2.89 -17.37 3.70
N LEU A 28 2.30 -16.66 2.73
CA LEU A 28 2.12 -15.20 2.82
C LEU A 28 1.24 -14.83 4.01
N LEU A 29 0.12 -15.53 4.24
CA LEU A 29 -0.76 -15.31 5.38
C LEU A 29 -0.10 -15.63 6.72
N GLY A 30 0.67 -16.72 6.80
CA GLY A 30 1.46 -17.06 7.99
C GLY A 30 2.50 -16.00 8.31
N GLY A 31 3.23 -15.54 7.30
CA GLY A 31 4.17 -14.43 7.44
C GLY A 31 3.51 -13.12 7.84
N GLU A 32 2.30 -12.83 7.32
CA GLU A 32 1.51 -11.65 7.73
C GLU A 32 1.17 -11.66 9.21
N ILE A 33 0.78 -12.81 9.75
CA ILE A 33 0.50 -12.96 11.18
C ILE A 33 1.75 -12.67 12.01
N VAL A 34 2.90 -13.22 11.61
CA VAL A 34 4.18 -12.96 12.28
C VAL A 34 4.59 -11.51 12.17
N GLY A 35 4.52 -10.92 10.97
CA GLY A 35 4.82 -9.50 10.73
C GLY A 35 3.89 -8.58 11.51
N GLY A 36 2.59 -8.90 11.56
CA GLY A 36 1.61 -8.19 12.38
C GLY A 36 1.92 -8.24 13.87
N ALA A 37 2.35 -9.40 14.40
CA ALA A 37 2.80 -9.54 15.79
C ALA A 37 4.04 -8.67 16.05
N VAL A 38 5.01 -8.65 15.13
CA VAL A 38 6.19 -7.76 15.22
C VAL A 38 5.76 -6.30 15.20
N ALA A 39 4.80 -5.89 14.37
CA ALA A 39 4.27 -4.53 14.37
C ALA A 39 3.60 -4.17 15.71
N VAL A 40 2.86 -5.09 16.32
CA VAL A 40 2.29 -4.87 17.67
C VAL A 40 3.39 -4.63 18.69
N LEU A 41 4.44 -5.47 18.72
CA LEU A 41 5.58 -5.30 19.62
C LEU A 41 6.30 -3.98 19.37
N PHE A 42 6.51 -3.62 18.10
CA PHE A 42 7.11 -2.36 17.69
C PHE A 42 6.27 -1.16 18.17
N GLY A 43 4.95 -1.22 18.01
CA GLY A 43 4.03 -0.17 18.48
C GLY A 43 4.05 -0.02 20.02
N LEU A 44 4.10 -1.12 20.78
CA LEU A 44 4.21 -1.08 22.23
C LEU A 44 5.57 -0.51 22.69
N ALA A 45 6.63 -0.78 21.94
CA ALA A 45 7.97 -0.27 22.21
C ALA A 45 8.20 1.16 21.65
N TYR A 46 7.28 1.70 20.87
CA TYR A 46 7.46 2.93 20.08
C TYR A 46 7.99 4.11 20.91
N SER A 47 7.45 4.33 22.10
CA SER A 47 7.88 5.44 22.97
C SER A 47 9.37 5.38 23.34
N LYS A 48 9.95 4.16 23.39
CA LYS A 48 11.36 3.93 23.69
C LYS A 48 12.28 4.08 22.47
N ILE A 49 11.75 3.80 21.27
CA ILE A 49 12.53 3.73 20.03
C ILE A 49 12.28 4.89 19.08
N LYS A 50 11.34 5.80 19.39
CA LYS A 50 10.96 6.96 18.53
C LYS A 50 12.15 7.81 18.06
N TRP A 51 13.21 7.86 18.84
CA TRP A 51 14.43 8.61 18.52
C TRP A 51 15.18 8.07 17.29
N LEU A 52 14.94 6.79 16.93
CA LEU A 52 15.49 6.18 15.71
C LEU A 52 14.77 6.66 14.44
N PHE A 53 13.59 7.30 14.56
CA PHE A 53 12.74 7.66 13.45
C PHE A 53 12.52 9.18 13.32
N PRO A 54 13.60 9.98 13.18
CA PRO A 54 13.47 11.39 12.87
C PRO A 54 12.81 11.58 11.49
N PRO A 55 12.25 12.77 11.18
CA PRO A 55 11.57 13.06 9.92
C PRO A 55 12.38 12.71 8.67
N VAL A 56 13.72 12.83 8.74
CA VAL A 56 14.62 12.47 7.63
C VAL A 56 14.55 10.97 7.33
N VAL A 57 14.65 10.12 8.35
CA VAL A 57 14.57 8.65 8.18
C VAL A 57 13.19 8.25 7.69
N THR A 58 12.15 8.73 8.37
CA THR A 58 10.75 8.42 8.03
C THR A 58 10.42 8.86 6.60
N GLY A 59 10.84 10.06 6.21
CA GLY A 59 10.62 10.59 4.87
C GLY A 59 11.36 9.79 3.79
N THR A 60 12.60 9.37 4.05
CA THR A 60 13.38 8.55 3.12
C THR A 60 12.74 7.19 2.88
N VAL A 61 12.25 6.53 3.93
CA VAL A 61 11.54 5.25 3.82
C VAL A 61 10.26 5.41 2.97
N ILE A 62 9.42 6.42 3.27
CA ILE A 62 8.18 6.68 2.50
C ILE A 62 8.50 7.00 1.03
N PHE A 63 9.54 7.78 0.79
CA PHE A 63 10.01 8.08 -0.56
C PHE A 63 10.41 6.81 -1.32
N SER A 64 11.22 5.95 -0.70
CA SER A 64 11.67 4.69 -1.30
C SER A 64 10.50 3.75 -1.61
N ILE A 65 9.54 3.60 -0.66
CA ILE A 65 8.30 2.85 -0.90
C ILE A 65 7.53 3.41 -2.11
N GLY A 66 7.38 4.74 -2.19
CA GLY A 66 6.69 5.37 -3.31
C GLY A 66 7.34 5.07 -4.67
N VAL A 67 8.66 5.20 -4.74
CA VAL A 67 9.42 4.93 -5.98
C VAL A 67 9.39 3.44 -6.35
N SER A 68 9.43 2.53 -5.39
CA SER A 68 9.37 1.08 -5.64
C SER A 68 8.05 0.62 -6.29
N LEU A 69 6.99 1.42 -6.16
CA LEU A 69 5.70 1.16 -6.79
C LEU A 69 5.61 1.61 -8.26
N TYR A 70 6.55 2.42 -8.76
CA TYR A 70 6.50 2.94 -10.13
C TYR A 70 6.50 1.85 -11.21
N PRO A 71 7.38 0.84 -11.14
CA PRO A 71 7.32 -0.27 -12.11
C PRO A 71 5.99 -1.00 -12.09
N THR A 72 5.38 -1.17 -10.91
CA THR A 72 4.05 -1.81 -10.78
C THR A 72 2.96 -0.98 -11.46
N ALA A 73 2.96 0.35 -11.28
CA ALA A 73 2.03 1.24 -11.97
C ALA A 73 2.16 1.11 -13.50
N VAL A 74 3.38 1.17 -14.00
CA VAL A 74 3.66 1.06 -15.45
C VAL A 74 3.29 -0.32 -15.99
N LYS A 75 3.59 -1.40 -15.25
CA LYS A 75 3.17 -2.76 -15.61
C LYS A 75 1.65 -2.88 -15.73
N TYR A 76 0.90 -2.29 -14.82
CA TYR A 76 -0.56 -2.27 -14.89
C TYR A 76 -1.06 -1.42 -16.06
N MET A 77 -0.50 -0.22 -16.29
CA MET A 77 -0.84 0.61 -17.45
C MET A 77 -0.61 -0.13 -18.77
N ALA A 78 0.46 -0.92 -18.85
CA ALA A 78 0.79 -1.72 -20.02
C ALA A 78 -0.11 -2.96 -20.20
N GLY A 79 -1.07 -3.21 -19.32
CA GLY A 79 -2.02 -4.32 -19.43
C GLY A 79 -1.75 -5.50 -18.51
N GLY A 80 -0.66 -5.48 -17.73
CA GLY A 80 -0.25 -6.55 -16.82
C GLY A 80 0.63 -7.62 -17.48
N MET A 81 1.70 -7.96 -16.80
CA MET A 81 2.65 -8.97 -17.30
C MET A 81 1.95 -10.32 -17.47
N GLY A 82 2.24 -10.99 -18.61
CA GLY A 82 1.71 -12.31 -18.91
C GLY A 82 0.27 -12.32 -19.43
N THR A 83 -0.37 -11.18 -19.63
CA THR A 83 -1.68 -11.08 -20.25
C THR A 83 -1.58 -10.84 -21.76
N PRO A 84 -2.61 -11.19 -22.58
CA PRO A 84 -2.65 -10.85 -23.99
C PRO A 84 -2.64 -9.33 -24.26
N LEU A 85 -2.97 -8.52 -23.26
CA LEU A 85 -3.01 -7.06 -23.35
C LEU A 85 -1.65 -6.40 -23.09
N TRP A 86 -0.62 -7.16 -22.72
CA TRP A 86 0.68 -6.63 -22.38
C TRP A 86 1.32 -5.83 -23.51
N GLY A 87 1.59 -4.57 -23.26
CA GLY A 87 2.24 -3.64 -24.21
C GLY A 87 1.37 -3.19 -25.36
N THR A 88 0.09 -3.56 -25.41
CA THR A 88 -0.78 -3.18 -26.52
C THR A 88 -1.15 -1.68 -26.50
N PRO A 89 -1.31 -1.05 -27.67
CA PRO A 89 -1.76 0.35 -27.74
C PRO A 89 -3.13 0.57 -27.07
N GLN A 90 -4.00 -0.43 -27.09
CA GLN A 90 -5.32 -0.37 -26.45
C GLN A 90 -5.20 -0.25 -24.94
N ALA A 91 -4.31 -1.05 -24.30
CA ALA A 91 -4.04 -0.98 -22.85
C ALA A 91 -3.53 0.41 -22.47
N TRP A 92 -2.56 0.95 -23.22
CA TRP A 92 -2.04 2.28 -22.98
C TRP A 92 -3.09 3.38 -23.18
N CYS A 93 -3.94 3.27 -24.21
CA CYS A 93 -5.03 4.22 -24.45
C CYS A 93 -5.98 4.29 -23.26
N VAL A 94 -6.46 3.13 -22.77
CA VAL A 94 -7.37 3.06 -21.61
C VAL A 94 -6.68 3.62 -20.36
N ALA A 95 -5.41 3.25 -20.11
CA ALA A 95 -4.65 3.71 -18.96
C ALA A 95 -4.44 5.23 -18.97
N LEU A 96 -4.05 5.80 -20.11
CA LEU A 96 -3.81 7.24 -20.25
C LEU A 96 -5.10 8.06 -20.13
N ILE A 97 -6.21 7.59 -20.70
CA ILE A 97 -7.51 8.23 -20.52
C ILE A 97 -7.93 8.20 -19.05
N THR A 98 -7.81 7.04 -18.39
CA THR A 98 -8.12 6.92 -16.97
C THR A 98 -7.26 7.87 -16.14
N PHE A 99 -5.95 7.90 -16.39
CA PHE A 99 -5.03 8.81 -15.72
C PHE A 99 -5.41 10.28 -15.94
N ALA A 100 -5.70 10.67 -17.20
CA ALA A 100 -6.08 12.05 -17.53
C ALA A 100 -7.36 12.48 -16.79
N VAL A 101 -8.36 11.60 -16.69
CA VAL A 101 -9.60 11.87 -15.95
C VAL A 101 -9.32 12.00 -14.45
N VAL A 102 -8.57 11.04 -13.85
CA VAL A 102 -8.19 11.12 -12.43
C VAL A 102 -7.43 12.41 -12.15
N PHE A 103 -6.44 12.74 -12.98
CA PHE A 103 -5.63 13.94 -12.84
C PHE A 103 -6.48 15.22 -12.96
N ALA A 104 -7.36 15.28 -13.93
CA ALA A 104 -8.25 16.43 -14.13
C ALA A 104 -9.21 16.61 -12.94
N LEU A 105 -9.84 15.54 -12.46
CA LEU A 105 -10.74 15.58 -11.31
C LEU A 105 -10.00 15.91 -10.00
N ALA A 106 -8.79 15.39 -9.80
CA ALA A 106 -8.00 15.67 -8.62
C ALA A 106 -7.52 17.12 -8.53
N ASN A 107 -7.19 17.74 -9.67
CA ASN A 107 -6.65 19.11 -9.70
C ASN A 107 -7.70 20.19 -9.95
N PHE A 108 -8.66 19.94 -10.85
CA PHE A 108 -9.66 20.93 -11.26
C PHE A 108 -11.06 20.63 -10.71
N GLY A 109 -11.29 19.43 -10.17
CA GLY A 109 -12.55 19.04 -9.57
C GLY A 109 -12.88 19.83 -8.30
N LYS A 110 -14.18 19.95 -8.00
CA LYS A 110 -14.69 20.62 -6.79
C LYS A 110 -15.50 19.64 -5.96
N GLY A 111 -15.47 19.82 -4.62
CA GLY A 111 -16.27 19.04 -3.68
C GLY A 111 -16.03 17.53 -3.79
N THR A 112 -17.10 16.76 -3.90
CA THR A 112 -17.08 15.29 -3.95
C THR A 112 -16.34 14.72 -5.17
N LEU A 113 -16.36 15.40 -6.32
CA LEU A 113 -15.64 14.98 -7.52
C LEU A 113 -14.13 14.98 -7.32
N LYS A 114 -13.60 15.98 -6.62
CA LYS A 114 -12.17 16.03 -6.28
C LYS A 114 -11.80 14.91 -5.31
N LEU A 115 -12.60 14.69 -4.28
CA LEU A 115 -12.34 13.69 -3.24
C LEU A 115 -12.46 12.26 -3.79
N GLY A 116 -13.40 12.02 -4.71
CA GLY A 116 -13.61 10.74 -5.38
C GLY A 116 -12.92 10.61 -6.74
N SER A 117 -11.92 11.44 -7.06
CA SER A 117 -11.29 11.50 -8.38
C SER A 117 -10.81 10.13 -8.90
N VAL A 118 -10.20 9.32 -8.04
CA VAL A 118 -9.74 7.96 -8.37
C VAL A 118 -10.93 7.06 -8.71
N PHE A 119 -11.99 7.10 -7.90
CA PHE A 119 -13.19 6.30 -8.10
C PHE A 119 -13.91 6.66 -9.40
N PHE A 120 -14.18 7.95 -9.65
CA PHE A 120 -14.81 8.41 -10.87
C PHE A 120 -13.94 8.16 -12.11
N GLY A 121 -12.61 8.31 -11.96
CA GLY A 121 -11.66 7.99 -13.03
C GLY A 121 -11.68 6.52 -13.40
N MET A 122 -11.75 5.61 -12.41
CA MET A 122 -11.90 4.18 -12.67
C MET A 122 -13.22 3.85 -13.37
N ILE A 123 -14.34 4.48 -13.00
CA ILE A 123 -15.62 4.30 -13.70
C ILE A 123 -15.49 4.69 -15.18
N VAL A 124 -14.92 5.86 -15.48
CA VAL A 124 -14.70 6.29 -16.86
C VAL A 124 -13.76 5.33 -17.59
N GLY A 125 -12.67 4.90 -16.94
CA GLY A 125 -11.73 3.90 -17.49
C GLY A 125 -12.41 2.58 -17.82
N MET A 126 -13.30 2.09 -16.95
CA MET A 126 -14.10 0.90 -17.22
C MET A 126 -15.00 1.09 -18.44
N ILE A 127 -15.72 2.21 -18.54
CA ILE A 127 -16.58 2.50 -19.71
C ILE A 127 -15.74 2.51 -20.99
N VAL A 128 -14.57 3.15 -20.97
CA VAL A 128 -13.66 3.19 -22.14
C VAL A 128 -13.10 1.81 -22.47
N SER A 129 -12.99 0.90 -21.52
CA SER A 129 -12.47 -0.45 -21.76
C SER A 129 -13.49 -1.42 -22.38
N ILE A 130 -14.81 -1.10 -22.35
CA ILE A 130 -15.87 -1.93 -22.92
C ILE A 130 -15.68 -2.19 -24.42
N PRO A 131 -15.45 -1.16 -25.27
CA PRO A 131 -15.28 -1.37 -26.71
C PRO A 131 -14.09 -2.25 -27.08
N PHE A 132 -13.09 -2.31 -26.20
CA PHE A 132 -11.90 -3.13 -26.39
C PHE A 132 -12.04 -4.56 -25.86
N GLY A 133 -13.21 -4.93 -25.29
CA GLY A 133 -13.47 -6.26 -24.76
C GLY A 133 -12.56 -6.65 -23.57
N MET A 134 -12.10 -5.67 -22.79
CA MET A 134 -11.16 -5.91 -21.69
C MET A 134 -11.84 -6.32 -20.38
N ILE A 135 -13.17 -6.25 -20.30
CA ILE A 135 -13.93 -6.55 -19.09
C ILE A 135 -14.49 -7.95 -19.21
N ASP A 136 -14.19 -8.77 -18.21
CA ASP A 136 -14.79 -10.11 -18.05
C ASP A 136 -15.73 -10.10 -16.85
N PHE A 137 -17.03 -10.20 -17.12
CA PHE A 137 -18.06 -10.31 -16.09
C PHE A 137 -18.42 -11.76 -15.74
N SER A 138 -17.74 -12.76 -16.27
CA SER A 138 -18.04 -14.17 -16.02
C SER A 138 -17.95 -14.51 -14.52
N SER A 139 -16.96 -13.96 -13.82
CA SER A 139 -16.79 -14.10 -12.38
C SER A 139 -17.92 -13.45 -11.57
N VAL A 140 -18.51 -12.38 -12.07
CA VAL A 140 -19.63 -11.69 -11.41
C VAL A 140 -20.91 -12.55 -11.50
N ALA A 141 -21.14 -13.17 -12.66
CA ALA A 141 -22.32 -14.03 -12.88
C ALA A 141 -22.28 -15.31 -12.05
N THR A 142 -21.08 -15.83 -11.73
CA THR A 142 -20.89 -17.05 -10.94
C THR A 142 -20.72 -16.79 -9.44
N ALA A 143 -20.49 -15.54 -9.02
CA ALA A 143 -20.28 -15.18 -7.64
C ALA A 143 -21.57 -15.34 -6.81
N GLN A 144 -21.43 -15.86 -5.60
CA GLN A 144 -22.54 -15.93 -4.64
C GLN A 144 -22.97 -14.52 -4.23
N VAL A 145 -24.30 -14.34 -4.07
CA VAL A 145 -24.85 -13.04 -3.62
C VAL A 145 -24.42 -12.73 -2.19
N PHE A 146 -24.43 -13.75 -1.32
CA PHE A 146 -24.10 -13.62 0.10
C PHE A 146 -23.19 -14.76 0.54
N ALA A 147 -22.12 -14.44 1.25
CA ALA A 147 -21.25 -15.43 1.88
C ALA A 147 -20.71 -14.89 3.21
N LEU A 148 -20.63 -15.78 4.20
CA LEU A 148 -19.98 -15.48 5.46
C LEU A 148 -18.46 -15.64 5.32
N PRO A 149 -17.67 -14.78 5.97
CA PRO A 149 -16.22 -14.95 6.01
C PRO A 149 -15.86 -16.31 6.60
N LYS A 150 -14.99 -17.03 5.91
CA LYS A 150 -14.44 -18.30 6.41
C LYS A 150 -13.18 -17.98 7.21
N LEU A 151 -13.11 -18.50 8.43
CA LEU A 151 -11.88 -18.47 9.20
C LEU A 151 -10.88 -19.45 8.58
N MET A 152 -9.66 -18.98 8.32
CA MET A 152 -8.57 -19.76 7.73
C MET A 152 -8.97 -20.41 6.40
N PRO A 153 -9.38 -19.63 5.38
CA PRO A 153 -9.81 -20.18 4.08
C PRO A 153 -8.67 -20.91 3.35
N TYR A 154 -7.43 -20.61 3.73
CA TYR A 154 -6.21 -21.26 3.24
C TYR A 154 -5.46 -21.86 4.44
N ALA A 155 -4.79 -22.99 4.23
CA ALA A 155 -3.90 -23.56 5.24
C ALA A 155 -2.76 -22.57 5.55
N LEU A 156 -2.59 -22.22 6.81
CA LEU A 156 -1.49 -21.34 7.23
C LEU A 156 -0.17 -22.13 7.22
N GLU A 157 0.81 -21.58 6.55
CA GLU A 157 2.17 -22.09 6.50
C GLU A 157 3.11 -21.02 7.07
N PHE A 158 4.06 -21.44 7.91
CA PHE A 158 5.03 -20.52 8.51
C PHE A 158 6.40 -20.77 7.89
N ASP A 159 6.59 -20.27 6.67
CA ASP A 159 7.89 -20.31 6.01
C ASP A 159 8.84 -19.29 6.65
N PRO A 160 10.06 -19.70 7.09
CA PRO A 160 10.98 -18.80 7.76
C PRO A 160 11.39 -17.59 6.91
N GLU A 161 11.57 -17.75 5.61
CA GLU A 161 11.97 -16.67 4.70
C GLU A 161 10.86 -15.62 4.58
N VAL A 162 9.63 -16.05 4.37
CA VAL A 162 8.45 -15.17 4.30
C VAL A 162 8.20 -14.49 5.64
N CYS A 163 8.31 -15.23 6.75
CA CYS A 163 8.13 -14.69 8.10
C CYS A 163 9.18 -13.62 8.43
N ILE A 164 10.45 -13.84 8.13
CA ILE A 164 11.52 -12.86 8.37
C ILE A 164 11.32 -11.64 7.48
N THR A 165 11.01 -11.83 6.20
CA THR A 165 10.76 -10.74 5.26
C THR A 165 9.64 -9.85 5.75
N LEU A 166 8.49 -10.40 6.09
CA LEU A 166 7.35 -9.60 6.58
C LEU A 166 7.61 -9.03 7.97
N ALA A 167 8.34 -9.71 8.85
CA ALA A 167 8.77 -9.16 10.13
C ALA A 167 9.64 -7.89 9.99
N VAL A 168 10.40 -7.74 8.90
CA VAL A 168 11.17 -6.53 8.57
C VAL A 168 10.29 -5.48 7.89
N VAL A 169 9.43 -5.86 6.96
CA VAL A 169 8.59 -4.93 6.18
C VAL A 169 7.54 -4.24 7.07
N PHE A 170 6.94 -4.95 8.02
CA PHE A 170 5.91 -4.37 8.90
C PHE A 170 6.37 -3.15 9.71
N PRO A 171 7.55 -3.16 10.40
CA PRO A 171 8.10 -1.97 11.02
C PRO A 171 8.35 -0.81 10.04
N MET A 172 8.80 -1.10 8.82
CA MET A 172 8.98 -0.07 7.79
C MET A 172 7.65 0.60 7.42
N VAL A 173 6.60 -0.19 7.22
CA VAL A 173 5.25 0.34 6.94
C VAL A 173 4.66 1.03 8.18
N ALA A 174 4.99 0.61 9.40
CA ALA A 174 4.62 1.32 10.62
C ALA A 174 5.17 2.76 10.66
N ILE A 175 6.35 3.00 10.05
CA ILE A 175 6.90 4.36 9.90
C ILE A 175 5.97 5.21 9.01
N GLN A 176 5.42 4.66 7.94
CA GLN A 176 4.43 5.36 7.10
C GLN A 176 3.18 5.71 7.91
N VAL A 177 2.69 4.80 8.76
CA VAL A 177 1.54 5.06 9.65
C VAL A 177 1.80 6.25 10.57
N ILE A 178 3.02 6.37 11.12
CA ILE A 178 3.42 7.53 11.92
C ILE A 178 3.27 8.83 11.11
N GLY A 179 3.73 8.82 9.86
CA GLY A 179 3.60 9.95 8.93
C GLY A 179 2.15 10.32 8.65
N ASP A 180 1.33 9.33 8.30
CA ASP A 180 -0.07 9.51 7.95
C ASP A 180 -0.90 10.02 9.15
N VAL A 181 -0.71 9.45 10.33
CA VAL A 181 -1.37 9.91 11.57
C VAL A 181 -0.93 11.33 11.94
N SER A 182 0.36 11.64 11.78
CA SER A 182 0.87 12.99 12.05
C SER A 182 0.28 14.02 11.09
N ALA A 183 0.20 13.69 9.81
CA ALA A 183 -0.41 14.54 8.80
C ALA A 183 -1.91 14.74 9.06
N ALA A 184 -2.63 13.67 9.43
CA ALA A 184 -4.05 13.72 9.76
C ALA A 184 -4.31 14.62 10.99
N CYS A 185 -3.52 14.49 12.07
CA CYS A 185 -3.65 15.33 13.26
C CYS A 185 -3.39 16.79 12.94
N LEU A 186 -2.28 17.10 12.25
CA LEU A 186 -1.93 18.47 11.88
C LEU A 186 -2.97 19.10 10.96
N GLY A 187 -3.41 18.38 9.93
CA GLY A 187 -4.33 18.93 8.93
C GLY A 187 -5.77 19.05 9.40
N SER A 188 -6.21 18.28 10.41
CA SER A 188 -7.62 18.27 10.85
C SER A 188 -7.87 18.99 12.15
N ILE A 189 -6.95 18.91 13.12
CA ILE A 189 -7.11 19.44 14.48
C ILE A 189 -5.95 20.31 14.94
N ASP A 190 -5.09 20.72 14.02
CA ASP A 190 -3.98 21.68 14.20
C ASP A 190 -3.06 21.35 15.40
N ARG A 191 -2.84 20.05 15.68
CA ARG A 191 -1.91 19.61 16.73
C ARG A 191 -1.06 18.41 16.28
N MET A 192 0.06 18.18 16.95
CA MET A 192 0.83 16.95 16.80
C MET A 192 0.13 15.78 17.52
N PRO A 193 0.23 14.57 16.98
CA PRO A 193 -0.26 13.39 17.67
C PRO A 193 0.56 13.11 18.94
N THR A 194 -0.11 12.56 19.94
CA THR A 194 0.54 12.09 21.15
C THR A 194 1.26 10.76 20.87
N GLU A 195 2.25 10.41 21.70
CA GLU A 195 2.93 9.11 21.59
C GLU A 195 1.95 7.93 21.69
N ARG A 196 0.93 8.07 22.54
CA ARG A 196 -0.12 7.05 22.70
C ARG A 196 -0.96 6.87 21.45
N GLU A 197 -1.24 7.94 20.70
CA GLU A 197 -1.96 7.88 19.44
C GLU A 197 -1.12 7.19 18.36
N LEU A 198 0.18 7.50 18.29
CA LEU A 198 1.10 6.85 17.34
C LEU A 198 1.31 5.38 17.66
N SER A 199 1.61 5.05 18.93
CA SER A 199 1.72 3.68 19.41
C SER A 199 0.43 2.89 19.10
N GLY A 200 -0.73 3.45 19.45
CA GLY A 200 -2.03 2.85 19.21
C GLY A 200 -2.32 2.59 17.74
N ALA A 201 -1.93 3.49 16.85
CA ALA A 201 -2.09 3.32 15.40
C ALA A 201 -1.24 2.15 14.87
N ILE A 202 0.03 2.05 15.31
CA ILE A 202 0.91 0.94 14.91
C ILE A 202 0.39 -0.40 15.45
N VAL A 203 -0.02 -0.43 16.72
CA VAL A 203 -0.62 -1.64 17.31
C VAL A 203 -1.89 -2.04 16.55
N SER A 204 -2.73 -1.06 16.20
CA SER A 204 -3.94 -1.30 15.39
C SER A 204 -3.61 -1.88 14.03
N GLN A 205 -2.57 -1.35 13.33
CA GLN A 205 -2.08 -1.91 12.07
C GLN A 205 -1.70 -3.39 12.20
N GLY A 206 -0.91 -3.73 13.22
CA GLY A 206 -0.50 -5.11 13.46
C GLY A 206 -1.69 -6.03 13.74
N LEU A 207 -2.61 -5.62 14.62
CA LEU A 207 -3.79 -6.41 14.97
C LEU A 207 -4.74 -6.59 13.78
N THR A 208 -5.01 -5.54 13.01
CA THR A 208 -5.89 -5.64 11.83
C THR A 208 -5.30 -6.52 10.75
N SER A 209 -3.98 -6.48 10.55
CA SER A 209 -3.30 -7.40 9.62
C SER A 209 -3.35 -8.85 10.11
N MET A 210 -3.11 -9.10 11.40
CA MET A 210 -3.23 -10.47 11.95
C MET A 210 -4.64 -11.04 11.76
N VAL A 211 -5.67 -10.24 12.04
CA VAL A 211 -7.07 -10.64 11.80
C VAL A 211 -7.33 -10.80 10.31
N GLY A 212 -6.80 -9.90 9.46
CA GLY A 212 -6.85 -10.00 8.01
C GLY A 212 -6.27 -11.31 7.50
N GLY A 213 -5.06 -11.66 7.93
CA GLY A 213 -4.39 -12.92 7.57
C GLY A 213 -5.18 -14.17 7.98
N LEU A 214 -5.83 -14.16 9.15
CA LEU A 214 -6.71 -15.25 9.58
C LEU A 214 -7.99 -15.37 8.73
N LEU A 215 -8.45 -14.29 8.12
CA LEU A 215 -9.61 -14.25 7.22
C LEU A 215 -9.22 -14.38 5.73
N GLY A 216 -7.92 -14.58 5.41
CA GLY A 216 -7.42 -14.69 4.04
C GLY A 216 -7.27 -13.34 3.33
N GLY A 217 -7.19 -12.25 4.09
CA GLY A 217 -6.94 -10.90 3.58
C GLY A 217 -5.44 -10.63 3.37
N LEU A 218 -5.11 -9.42 2.96
CA LEU A 218 -3.74 -8.94 2.77
C LEU A 218 -3.38 -7.90 3.83
N PRO A 219 -2.07 -7.66 4.07
CA PRO A 219 -1.60 -6.75 5.12
C PRO A 219 -2.18 -5.34 4.99
N THR A 220 -2.58 -4.80 6.12
CA THR A 220 -3.24 -3.49 6.22
C THR A 220 -2.30 -2.41 6.73
N SER A 221 -2.57 -1.16 6.34
CA SER A 221 -1.92 0.05 6.87
C SER A 221 -2.87 1.24 6.82
N ALA A 222 -2.46 2.37 7.38
CA ALA A 222 -3.18 3.62 7.21
C ALA A 222 -3.22 4.02 5.72
N LEU A 223 -4.39 4.47 5.26
CA LEU A 223 -4.58 4.92 3.88
C LEU A 223 -4.28 6.42 3.76
N GLY A 224 -3.11 6.78 3.23
CA GLY A 224 -2.67 8.16 3.06
C GLY A 224 -3.63 9.03 2.25
N GLN A 225 -4.34 8.45 1.26
CA GLN A 225 -5.38 9.17 0.50
C GLN A 225 -6.53 9.64 1.40
N ASN A 226 -6.89 8.82 2.40
CA ASN A 226 -7.94 9.16 3.34
C ASN A 226 -7.53 10.29 4.28
N VAL A 227 -6.24 10.41 4.58
CA VAL A 227 -5.69 11.55 5.33
C VAL A 227 -6.02 12.87 4.62
N GLY A 228 -5.87 12.93 3.28
CA GLY A 228 -6.26 14.09 2.49
C GLY A 228 -7.75 14.45 2.63
N ILE A 229 -8.63 13.44 2.67
CA ILE A 229 -10.07 13.62 2.86
C ILE A 229 -10.37 14.16 4.27
N ILE A 230 -9.75 13.57 5.29
CA ILE A 230 -9.90 13.99 6.70
C ILE A 230 -9.46 15.45 6.86
N CYS A 231 -8.29 15.81 6.32
CA CYS A 231 -7.75 17.17 6.39
C CYS A 231 -8.65 18.20 5.67
N SER A 232 -9.18 17.82 4.49
CA SER A 232 -10.02 18.72 3.69
C SER A 232 -11.39 18.98 4.31
N ASN A 233 -11.98 17.98 4.96
CA ASN A 233 -13.32 18.07 5.54
C ASN A 233 -13.30 18.30 7.07
N LYS A 234 -12.12 18.21 7.70
CA LYS A 234 -11.93 18.30 9.17
C LYS A 234 -12.85 17.34 9.96
N VAL A 235 -13.18 16.18 9.36
CA VAL A 235 -14.05 15.18 9.97
C VAL A 235 -13.22 14.26 10.85
N VAL A 236 -13.34 14.43 12.17
CA VAL A 236 -12.62 13.64 13.18
C VAL A 236 -13.55 12.91 14.15
N ASN A 237 -14.86 12.89 13.85
CA ASN A 237 -15.85 12.22 14.69
C ASN A 237 -15.72 10.70 14.55
N LYS A 238 -15.42 10.01 15.66
CA LYS A 238 -15.26 8.55 15.70
C LYS A 238 -16.46 7.78 15.17
N TRP A 239 -17.68 8.28 15.33
CA TRP A 239 -18.89 7.61 14.87
C TRP A 239 -19.00 7.53 13.35
N VAL A 240 -18.48 8.53 12.63
CA VAL A 240 -18.39 8.47 11.16
C VAL A 240 -17.51 7.29 10.73
N PHE A 241 -16.38 7.07 11.39
CA PHE A 241 -15.47 5.95 11.08
C PHE A 241 -16.07 4.60 11.48
N VAL A 242 -16.86 4.54 12.56
CA VAL A 242 -17.60 3.32 12.91
C VAL A 242 -18.63 2.98 11.84
N ILE A 243 -19.36 3.96 11.31
CA ILE A 243 -20.31 3.76 10.19
C ILE A 243 -19.57 3.26 8.95
N ILE A 244 -18.43 3.88 8.60
CA ILE A 244 -17.59 3.43 7.48
C ILE A 244 -17.17 1.98 7.67
N ALA A 245 -16.69 1.60 8.85
CA ALA A 245 -16.30 0.24 9.17
C ALA A 245 -17.49 -0.74 9.05
N ALA A 246 -18.69 -0.36 9.51
CA ALA A 246 -19.89 -1.15 9.36
C ALA A 246 -20.28 -1.35 7.88
N VAL A 247 -20.18 -0.29 7.07
CA VAL A 247 -20.43 -0.37 5.61
C VAL A 247 -19.45 -1.33 4.94
N PHE A 248 -18.15 -1.25 5.26
CA PHE A 248 -17.17 -2.19 4.71
C PHE A 248 -17.40 -3.63 5.19
N ALA A 249 -17.77 -3.82 6.46
CA ALA A 249 -18.08 -5.15 6.98
C ALA A 249 -19.29 -5.76 6.27
N ILE A 250 -20.35 -4.96 6.05
CA ILE A 250 -21.53 -5.40 5.30
C ILE A 250 -21.14 -5.69 3.84
N ALA A 251 -20.39 -4.79 3.19
CA ALA A 251 -19.93 -4.99 1.80
C ALA A 251 -19.10 -6.28 1.63
N GLY A 252 -18.31 -6.65 2.64
CA GLY A 252 -17.54 -7.89 2.65
C GLY A 252 -18.40 -9.17 2.68
N LEU A 253 -19.68 -9.08 3.04
CA LEU A 253 -20.62 -10.21 3.00
C LEU A 253 -21.20 -10.47 1.60
N PHE A 254 -20.92 -9.58 0.63
CA PHE A 254 -21.40 -9.67 -0.74
C PHE A 254 -20.27 -9.95 -1.75
N PRO A 255 -19.92 -11.23 -2.01
CA PRO A 255 -18.86 -11.60 -2.97
C PRO A 255 -19.06 -11.02 -4.37
N GLN A 256 -20.29 -10.77 -4.78
CA GLN A 256 -20.57 -10.12 -6.07
C GLN A 256 -19.94 -8.74 -6.17
N LEU A 257 -19.91 -7.96 -5.08
CA LEU A 257 -19.24 -6.65 -5.08
C LEU A 257 -17.73 -6.80 -5.31
N SER A 258 -17.11 -7.78 -4.65
CA SER A 258 -15.69 -8.10 -4.88
C SER A 258 -15.44 -8.58 -6.32
N ALA A 259 -16.33 -9.39 -6.88
CA ALA A 259 -16.23 -9.85 -8.26
C ALA A 259 -16.31 -8.68 -9.28
N VAL A 260 -17.20 -7.71 -9.04
CA VAL A 260 -17.26 -6.48 -9.87
C VAL A 260 -15.96 -5.68 -9.78
N LEU A 261 -15.39 -5.53 -8.58
CA LEU A 261 -14.13 -4.83 -8.41
C LEU A 261 -12.96 -5.59 -9.05
N SER A 262 -12.97 -6.92 -9.00
CA SER A 262 -11.95 -7.77 -9.65
C SER A 262 -12.06 -7.79 -11.17
N ALA A 263 -13.23 -7.45 -11.73
CA ALA A 263 -13.42 -7.32 -13.17
C ALA A 263 -12.82 -6.02 -13.75
N ILE A 264 -12.30 -5.11 -12.91
CA ILE A 264 -11.65 -3.88 -13.37
C ILE A 264 -10.36 -4.25 -14.11
N PRO A 265 -10.21 -3.86 -15.40
CA PRO A 265 -9.00 -4.17 -16.17
C PRO A 265 -7.75 -3.52 -15.56
N GLN A 266 -6.62 -4.22 -15.64
CA GLN A 266 -5.35 -3.72 -15.09
C GLN A 266 -4.93 -2.35 -15.66
N PRO A 267 -5.12 -2.01 -16.95
CA PRO A 267 -4.85 -0.67 -17.47
C PRO A 267 -5.63 0.44 -16.74
N VAL A 268 -6.87 0.17 -16.36
CA VAL A 268 -7.69 1.12 -15.58
C VAL A 268 -7.10 1.33 -14.20
N ILE A 269 -6.73 0.24 -13.52
CA ILE A 269 -6.08 0.29 -12.21
C ILE A 269 -4.74 1.03 -12.31
N GLY A 270 -3.94 0.72 -13.33
CA GLY A 270 -2.65 1.38 -13.59
C GLY A 270 -2.81 2.89 -13.75
N GLY A 271 -3.69 3.32 -14.65
CA GLY A 271 -3.97 4.75 -14.86
C GLY A 271 -4.47 5.48 -13.61
N ALA A 272 -5.29 4.81 -12.80
CA ALA A 272 -5.83 5.37 -11.57
C ALA A 272 -4.77 5.48 -10.45
N THR A 273 -3.81 4.54 -10.37
CA THR A 273 -2.84 4.44 -9.25
C THR A 273 -1.55 5.24 -9.46
N VAL A 274 -1.20 5.63 -10.69
CA VAL A 274 0.00 6.45 -10.98
C VAL A 274 0.04 7.70 -10.11
N GLY A 275 -1.06 8.45 -10.04
CA GLY A 275 -1.14 9.67 -9.22
C GLY A 275 -1.03 9.37 -7.72
N VAL A 276 -1.55 8.23 -7.28
CA VAL A 276 -1.46 7.76 -5.88
C VAL A 276 -0.01 7.49 -5.50
N PHE A 277 0.72 6.72 -6.32
CA PHE A 277 2.13 6.39 -6.05
C PHE A 277 3.03 7.63 -6.10
N GLY A 278 2.77 8.53 -7.04
CA GLY A 278 3.42 9.83 -7.06
C GLY A 278 3.18 10.64 -5.78
N THR A 279 1.96 10.60 -5.25
CA THR A 279 1.61 11.27 -3.98
C THR A 279 2.34 10.65 -2.80
N ILE A 280 2.46 9.32 -2.72
CA ILE A 280 3.24 8.64 -1.67
C ILE A 280 4.69 9.13 -1.70
N THR A 281 5.32 9.12 -2.88
CA THR A 281 6.70 9.63 -3.06
C THR A 281 6.83 11.07 -2.58
N MET A 282 5.92 11.95 -2.98
CA MET A 282 5.96 13.36 -2.59
C MET A 282 5.67 13.59 -1.11
N ASN A 283 4.93 12.72 -0.45
CA ASN A 283 4.79 12.76 1.02
C ASN A 283 6.13 12.45 1.70
N GLY A 284 6.91 11.50 1.18
CA GLY A 284 8.28 11.26 1.63
C GLY A 284 9.17 12.51 1.48
N VAL A 285 9.12 13.14 0.29
CA VAL A 285 9.86 14.39 0.02
C VAL A 285 9.47 15.49 1.02
N ARG A 286 8.19 15.74 1.22
CA ARG A 286 7.70 16.75 2.18
C ARG A 286 8.19 16.47 3.60
N MET A 287 8.32 15.21 3.97
CA MET A 287 8.71 14.82 5.31
C MET A 287 10.19 15.05 5.57
N PHE A 288 11.09 14.59 4.69
CA PHE A 288 12.53 14.80 4.90
C PHE A 288 12.98 16.24 4.60
N THR A 289 12.21 17.04 3.85
CA THR A 289 12.50 18.46 3.63
C THR A 289 11.93 19.37 4.71
N ARG A 290 11.13 18.86 5.64
CA ARG A 290 10.42 19.65 6.65
C ARG A 290 11.34 20.47 7.56
N GLU A 291 12.49 19.91 7.94
CA GLU A 291 13.49 20.56 8.81
C GLU A 291 14.59 21.31 8.01
N GLY A 292 14.42 21.41 6.68
CA GLY A 292 15.41 21.94 5.75
C GLY A 292 16.43 20.90 5.34
N LEU A 293 16.99 21.10 4.13
CA LEU A 293 18.04 20.24 3.57
C LEU A 293 19.40 20.82 3.93
N THR A 294 20.02 20.29 4.97
CA THR A 294 21.44 20.54 5.24
C THR A 294 22.31 19.61 4.40
N GLN A 295 23.61 19.94 4.24
CA GLN A 295 24.56 19.07 3.55
C GLN A 295 24.54 17.64 4.12
N ARG A 296 24.43 17.51 5.45
CA ARG A 296 24.38 16.22 6.15
C ARG A 296 23.10 15.44 5.80
N THR A 297 21.93 16.09 5.86
CA THR A 297 20.65 15.43 5.54
C THR A 297 20.58 15.02 4.08
N THR A 298 21.08 15.86 3.16
CA THR A 298 21.15 15.54 1.73
C THR A 298 22.01 14.31 1.48
N THR A 299 23.19 14.21 2.12
CA THR A 299 24.06 13.03 1.98
C THR A 299 23.41 11.78 2.54
N ILE A 300 22.78 11.87 3.73
CA ILE A 300 22.09 10.71 4.34
C ILE A 300 20.95 10.22 3.43
N VAL A 301 20.06 11.11 3.00
CA VAL A 301 18.94 10.75 2.12
C VAL A 301 19.44 10.17 0.81
N GLY A 302 20.40 10.86 0.16
CA GLY A 302 20.94 10.44 -1.13
C GLY A 302 21.60 9.06 -1.07
N THR A 303 22.48 8.81 -0.10
CA THR A 303 23.14 7.51 0.04
C THR A 303 22.14 6.40 0.41
N SER A 304 21.19 6.66 1.31
CA SER A 304 20.16 5.68 1.68
C SER A 304 19.29 5.29 0.48
N VAL A 305 18.89 6.26 -0.33
CA VAL A 305 18.09 6.01 -1.55
C VAL A 305 18.90 5.22 -2.58
N VAL A 306 20.20 5.56 -2.77
CA VAL A 306 21.07 4.81 -3.71
C VAL A 306 21.21 3.36 -3.27
N PHE A 307 21.48 3.10 -2.00
CA PHE A 307 21.59 1.71 -1.53
C PHE A 307 20.25 0.98 -1.55
N GLY A 308 19.18 1.58 -1.04
CA GLY A 308 17.85 0.95 -0.99
C GLY A 308 17.32 0.63 -2.38
N LEU A 309 17.15 1.64 -3.23
CA LEU A 309 16.63 1.45 -4.58
C LEU A 309 17.67 0.83 -5.53
N GLY A 310 18.95 1.13 -5.36
CA GLY A 310 20.00 0.60 -6.23
C GLY A 310 20.15 -0.91 -6.11
N ILE A 311 20.15 -1.47 -4.89
CA ILE A 311 20.20 -2.92 -4.68
C ILE A 311 18.95 -3.60 -5.27
N TRP A 312 17.77 -3.01 -5.06
CA TRP A 312 16.53 -3.50 -5.63
C TRP A 312 16.53 -3.49 -7.18
N MET A 313 17.04 -2.42 -7.80
CA MET A 313 17.12 -2.32 -9.26
C MET A 313 18.19 -3.21 -9.88
N ALA A 314 19.25 -3.52 -9.13
CA ALA A 314 20.35 -4.40 -9.52
C ALA A 314 20.14 -5.82 -9.02
N SER A 315 19.02 -6.46 -9.42
CA SER A 315 18.64 -7.81 -9.00
C SER A 315 19.81 -8.79 -9.08
N GLY A 316 20.06 -9.53 -7.99
CA GLY A 316 21.12 -10.52 -7.92
C GLY A 316 22.52 -9.97 -7.59
N CYS A 317 22.67 -8.66 -7.34
CA CYS A 317 23.98 -8.09 -6.99
C CYS A 317 24.56 -8.62 -5.66
N LEU A 318 23.71 -9.19 -4.80
CA LEU A 318 24.09 -9.82 -3.52
C LEU A 318 23.97 -11.36 -3.54
N ALA A 319 23.85 -11.99 -4.72
CA ALA A 319 23.71 -13.45 -4.88
C ALA A 319 25.01 -14.14 -5.32
N GLY A 320 26.17 -13.47 -5.20
CA GLY A 320 27.47 -14.03 -5.61
C GLY A 320 27.96 -15.17 -4.67
N GLU A 321 28.84 -16.03 -5.20
CA GLU A 321 29.49 -17.10 -4.42
C GLU A 321 30.25 -16.50 -3.23
N GLY A 322 30.02 -17.08 -2.03
CA GLY A 322 30.61 -16.59 -0.78
C GLY A 322 29.82 -15.54 -0.02
N MET A 323 28.70 -15.04 -0.57
CA MET A 323 27.81 -14.17 0.17
C MET A 323 27.01 -14.99 1.21
N PRO A 324 26.93 -14.53 2.48
CA PRO A 324 26.10 -15.21 3.47
C PRO A 324 24.63 -15.27 3.02
N THR A 325 24.00 -16.43 3.16
CA THR A 325 22.61 -16.66 2.72
C THR A 325 21.61 -15.66 3.29
N TRP A 326 21.80 -15.24 4.54
CA TRP A 326 20.92 -14.23 5.16
C TRP A 326 21.03 -12.86 4.47
N VAL A 327 22.19 -12.49 3.91
CA VAL A 327 22.37 -11.24 3.17
C VAL A 327 21.59 -11.28 1.86
N SER A 328 21.73 -12.37 1.10
CA SER A 328 21.00 -12.54 -0.16
C SER A 328 19.48 -12.67 0.08
N THR A 329 19.08 -13.34 1.16
CA THR A 329 17.65 -13.55 1.49
C THR A 329 16.99 -12.29 2.06
N VAL A 330 17.66 -11.57 2.97
CA VAL A 330 17.04 -10.42 3.65
C VAL A 330 17.33 -9.12 2.90
N ILE A 331 18.58 -8.83 2.55
CA ILE A 331 18.97 -7.56 1.92
C ILE A 331 18.85 -7.66 0.39
N GLY A 332 19.17 -8.80 -0.22
CA GLY A 332 19.09 -9.03 -1.66
C GLY A 332 17.69 -9.37 -2.16
N SER A 333 16.72 -9.59 -1.26
CA SER A 333 15.35 -9.83 -1.68
C SER A 333 14.70 -8.53 -2.17
N ASN A 334 14.05 -8.58 -3.31
CA ASN A 334 13.26 -7.46 -3.85
C ASN A 334 12.09 -7.05 -2.93
N ALA A 335 11.92 -7.74 -1.81
CA ALA A 335 10.87 -7.52 -0.84
C ALA A 335 11.28 -6.57 0.30
N VAL A 336 12.57 -6.47 0.60
CA VAL A 336 13.09 -5.70 1.75
C VAL A 336 13.87 -4.46 1.33
N THR A 337 14.45 -4.45 0.14
CA THR A 337 15.33 -3.37 -0.33
C THR A 337 14.67 -2.16 -0.99
N PRO A 338 13.38 -2.07 -1.28
CA PRO A 338 12.82 -0.79 -1.72
C PRO A 338 12.71 0.25 -0.60
#